data_25dd3d82400a8dfccfdcf54425a7a5d4
#
_entry.id   25dd3d82400a8dfccfdcf54425a7a5d4
#
_cell.length_a   1.000
_cell.length_b   1.000
_cell.length_c   1.000
_cell.angle_alpha   90.00
_cell.angle_beta   90.00
_cell.angle_gamma   90.00
#
_symmetry.space_group_name_H-M   'P 1'
#
loop_
_entity.id
_entity.type
_entity.pdbx_description
1 polymer ?
#
loop_
_entity_poly.entity_id
_entity_poly.type
_entity_poly.pdbx_seq_one_letter_code
_entity_poly.pdbx_strand_id
1 'polypeptide(L)'
;QTYNADAIEVLTGLEPVRRRPGMYTDTTRPNHLGQEVIDNSVDEALAGHAKRVDVILHADQSLEVIDDGRGMPVDIHPEEGVPAVELILCRLHAGGKFSNKNYQFSGGLHGVGSSVVNALSSRLDVEVDRDGKTHHMTFHQGHPGVYTDADPANPSPDSPFKRTRKNRPTELEIIGKVSPKTTGTRIRYWYDPEIFNKTAEFSYEQLIDRVRQTSFLVPGLKITIIDENVPETAATDTVEATDDATVEPAQDQAPAL
;
A
#
# COMPACT_ATOMS: atom_id res chain seq x y z
N GLN A 1 37.20 22.79 -8.63
CA GLN A 1 36.63 21.52 -9.13
C GLN A 1 35.94 21.80 -10.45
N THR A 2 36.41 21.19 -11.52
CA THR A 2 35.80 21.29 -12.84
C THR A 2 34.50 20.51 -12.82
N TYR A 3 33.36 21.19 -13.05
CA TYR A 3 32.07 20.55 -13.24
C TYR A 3 32.07 19.91 -14.64
N ASN A 4 32.22 18.60 -14.68
CA ASN A 4 32.23 17.79 -15.90
C ASN A 4 31.28 16.59 -15.78
N ALA A 5 31.21 15.74 -16.81
CA ALA A 5 30.31 14.60 -16.85
C ALA A 5 30.51 13.61 -15.68
N ASP A 6 31.75 13.49 -15.17
CA ASP A 6 32.07 12.61 -14.04
C ASP A 6 31.45 13.08 -12.72
N ALA A 7 31.04 14.35 -12.65
CA ALA A 7 30.33 14.91 -11.49
C ALA A 7 28.81 14.61 -11.50
N ILE A 8 28.31 14.00 -12.58
CA ILE A 8 26.88 13.66 -12.73
C ILE A 8 26.68 12.22 -12.29
N GLU A 9 25.98 12.05 -11.16
CA GLU A 9 25.57 10.74 -10.66
C GLU A 9 24.22 10.36 -11.26
N VAL A 10 24.14 9.17 -11.86
CA VAL A 10 22.89 8.61 -12.40
C VAL A 10 22.33 7.59 -11.40
N LEU A 11 21.20 7.93 -10.79
CA LEU A 11 20.47 7.05 -9.88
C LEU A 11 19.50 6.17 -10.67
N THR A 12 19.34 4.91 -10.25
CA THR A 12 18.47 3.94 -10.91
C THR A 12 17.42 3.35 -9.94
N GLY A 13 16.33 2.85 -10.49
CA GLY A 13 15.30 2.16 -9.71
C GLY A 13 14.66 3.06 -8.65
N LEU A 14 14.66 2.61 -7.40
CA LEU A 14 14.10 3.31 -6.24
C LEU A 14 15.13 4.13 -5.46
N GLU A 15 16.37 4.14 -5.87
CA GLU A 15 17.44 4.89 -5.20
C GLU A 15 17.17 6.40 -5.12
N PRO A 16 16.59 7.07 -6.15
CA PRO A 16 16.22 8.48 -6.06
C PRO A 16 15.24 8.78 -4.92
N VAL A 17 14.29 7.85 -4.67
CA VAL A 17 13.30 7.98 -3.61
C VAL A 17 13.97 7.94 -2.23
N ARG A 18 14.87 6.98 -2.01
CA ARG A 18 15.59 6.84 -0.74
C ARG A 18 16.56 8.01 -0.48
N ARG A 19 17.18 8.55 -1.51
CA ARG A 19 18.11 9.69 -1.38
C ARG A 19 17.42 11.02 -1.09
N ARG A 20 16.21 11.22 -1.61
CA ARG A 20 15.41 12.43 -1.42
C ARG A 20 13.98 12.12 -1.03
N PRO A 21 13.77 11.47 0.13
CA PRO A 21 12.43 11.02 0.53
C PRO A 21 11.44 12.17 0.69
N GLY A 22 11.90 13.35 1.10
CA GLY A 22 11.06 14.54 1.24
C GLY A 22 10.44 15.06 -0.06
N MET A 23 10.87 14.57 -1.24
CA MET A 23 10.20 14.85 -2.52
C MET A 23 8.97 13.98 -2.73
N TYR A 24 8.83 12.89 -1.98
CA TYR A 24 7.79 11.87 -2.17
C TYR A 24 6.84 11.74 -0.98
N THR A 25 7.31 12.06 0.23
CA THR A 25 6.53 11.91 1.46
C THR A 25 6.95 12.92 2.52
N ASP A 26 6.08 13.10 3.53
CA ASP A 26 6.44 13.79 4.77
C ASP A 26 7.20 12.82 5.67
N THR A 27 8.50 13.08 5.88
CA THR A 27 9.37 12.24 6.71
C THR A 27 9.18 12.44 8.22
N THR A 28 8.29 13.34 8.63
CA THR A 28 7.93 13.53 10.05
C THR A 28 6.87 12.53 10.51
N ARG A 29 6.08 11.98 9.56
CA ARG A 29 4.98 11.03 9.84
C ARG A 29 4.86 9.97 8.76
N PRO A 30 4.74 8.69 9.13
CA PRO A 30 4.56 7.61 8.16
C PRO A 30 3.13 7.50 7.58
N ASN A 31 2.17 8.30 8.08
CA ASN A 31 0.76 8.26 7.65
C ASN A 31 0.56 8.42 6.15
N HIS A 32 1.39 9.23 5.48
CA HIS A 32 1.29 9.43 4.04
C HIS A 32 1.55 8.11 3.27
N LEU A 33 2.50 7.29 3.73
CA LEU A 33 2.72 5.96 3.14
C LEU A 33 1.49 5.05 3.32
N GLY A 34 0.85 5.12 4.50
CA GLY A 34 -0.40 4.40 4.76
C GLY A 34 -1.52 4.83 3.82
N GLN A 35 -1.66 6.12 3.57
CA GLN A 35 -2.64 6.66 2.63
C GLN A 35 -2.44 6.10 1.22
N GLU A 36 -1.21 6.01 0.74
CA GLU A 36 -0.92 5.45 -0.59
C GLU A 36 -1.35 3.98 -0.72
N VAL A 37 -1.15 3.17 0.33
CA VAL A 37 -1.59 1.77 0.32
C VAL A 37 -3.11 1.65 0.41
N ILE A 38 -3.75 2.44 1.27
CA ILE A 38 -5.22 2.49 1.40
C ILE A 38 -5.85 2.95 0.08
N ASP A 39 -5.32 4.01 -0.54
CA ASP A 39 -5.83 4.54 -1.81
C ASP A 39 -5.77 3.51 -2.94
N ASN A 40 -4.76 2.63 -2.97
CA ASN A 40 -4.70 1.53 -3.94
C ASN A 40 -5.84 0.52 -3.77
N SER A 41 -6.17 0.16 -2.51
CA SER A 41 -7.30 -0.73 -2.21
C SER A 41 -8.64 -0.06 -2.51
N VAL A 42 -8.76 1.24 -2.27
CA VAL A 42 -9.95 2.03 -2.63
C VAL A 42 -10.11 2.17 -4.14
N ASP A 43 -9.03 2.28 -4.90
CA ASP A 43 -9.08 2.27 -6.36
C ASP A 43 -9.66 0.94 -6.91
N GLU A 44 -9.35 -0.19 -6.29
CA GLU A 44 -9.99 -1.48 -6.61
C GLU A 44 -11.49 -1.45 -6.33
N ALA A 45 -11.91 -0.78 -5.26
CA ALA A 45 -13.33 -0.61 -4.95
C ALA A 45 -14.04 0.36 -5.90
N LEU A 46 -13.39 1.48 -6.27
CA LEU A 46 -13.90 2.41 -7.30
C LEU A 46 -14.06 1.74 -8.67
N ALA A 47 -13.17 0.80 -8.99
CA ALA A 47 -13.28 -0.02 -10.19
C ALA A 47 -14.34 -1.13 -10.10
N GLY A 48 -15.02 -1.25 -8.94
CA GLY A 48 -16.08 -2.24 -8.71
C GLY A 48 -15.57 -3.63 -8.34
N HIS A 49 -14.30 -3.78 -7.98
CA HIS A 49 -13.66 -5.08 -7.71
C HIS A 49 -13.50 -5.40 -6.23
N ALA A 50 -13.45 -4.41 -5.35
CA ALA A 50 -13.38 -4.61 -3.91
C ALA A 50 -14.64 -4.09 -3.22
N LYS A 51 -14.99 -4.71 -2.09
CA LYS A 51 -16.11 -4.32 -1.21
C LYS A 51 -15.68 -4.13 0.23
N ARG A 52 -14.51 -4.64 0.57
CA ARG A 52 -13.97 -4.59 1.92
C ARG A 52 -12.49 -4.22 1.88
N VAL A 53 -12.12 -3.34 2.81
CA VAL A 53 -10.72 -2.99 3.11
C VAL A 53 -10.54 -3.04 4.61
N ASP A 54 -9.55 -3.78 5.09
CA ASP A 54 -9.16 -3.78 6.50
C ASP A 54 -7.80 -3.10 6.63
N VAL A 55 -7.68 -2.17 7.57
CA VAL A 55 -6.46 -1.43 7.89
C VAL A 55 -6.10 -1.76 9.33
N ILE A 56 -4.91 -2.29 9.57
CA ILE A 56 -4.46 -2.73 10.89
C ILE A 56 -3.16 -2.00 11.24
N LEU A 57 -3.21 -1.20 12.29
CA LEU A 57 -2.01 -0.64 12.92
C LEU A 57 -1.56 -1.61 14.00
N HIS A 58 -0.51 -2.35 13.72
CA HIS A 58 0.04 -3.35 14.62
C HIS A 58 0.80 -2.73 15.80
N ALA A 59 0.90 -3.49 16.88
CA ALA A 59 1.63 -3.07 18.08
C ALA A 59 3.12 -2.76 17.85
N ASP A 60 3.71 -3.36 16.82
CA ASP A 60 5.10 -3.13 16.39
C ASP A 60 5.27 -1.92 15.46
N GLN A 61 4.24 -1.08 15.33
CA GLN A 61 4.21 0.07 14.44
C GLN A 61 4.33 -0.28 12.94
N SER A 62 4.00 -1.50 12.54
CA SER A 62 3.74 -1.81 11.14
C SER A 62 2.29 -1.48 10.78
N LEU A 63 2.06 -1.13 9.53
CA LEU A 63 0.72 -0.94 8.99
C LEU A 63 0.42 -2.05 7.97
N GLU A 64 -0.75 -2.65 8.11
CA GLU A 64 -1.25 -3.68 7.21
C GLU A 64 -2.55 -3.22 6.56
N VAL A 65 -2.66 -3.41 5.26
CA VAL A 65 -3.87 -3.13 4.49
C VAL A 65 -4.25 -4.37 3.70
N ILE A 66 -5.50 -4.79 3.84
CA ILE A 66 -6.04 -6.00 3.21
C ILE A 66 -7.28 -5.60 2.42
N ASP A 67 -7.35 -5.98 1.15
CA ASP A 67 -8.55 -5.81 0.34
C ASP A 67 -9.02 -7.13 -0.28
N ASP A 68 -10.28 -7.18 -0.65
CA ASP A 68 -10.92 -8.29 -1.37
C ASP A 68 -11.05 -8.02 -2.87
N GLY A 69 -10.15 -7.19 -3.43
CA GLY A 69 -10.08 -6.85 -4.85
C GLY A 69 -9.61 -8.00 -5.73
N ARG A 70 -9.20 -7.71 -6.95
CA ARG A 70 -8.73 -8.73 -7.91
C ARG A 70 -7.41 -9.41 -7.54
N GLY A 71 -6.69 -8.85 -6.59
CA GLY A 71 -5.30 -9.20 -6.31
C GLY A 71 -4.34 -8.59 -7.33
N MET A 72 -3.16 -8.18 -6.89
CA MET A 72 -2.10 -7.73 -7.80
C MET A 72 -1.77 -8.83 -8.82
N PRO A 73 -1.44 -8.49 -10.08
CA PRO A 73 -1.03 -9.49 -11.06
C PRO A 73 0.28 -10.16 -10.64
N VAL A 74 0.32 -11.50 -10.74
CA VAL A 74 1.45 -12.34 -10.30
C VAL A 74 2.14 -13.06 -11.47
N ASP A 75 1.58 -12.95 -12.66
CA ASP A 75 2.15 -13.49 -13.88
C ASP A 75 3.45 -12.79 -14.26
N ILE A 76 4.30 -13.51 -14.98
CA ILE A 76 5.59 -13.00 -15.45
C ILE A 76 5.36 -11.99 -16.57
N HIS A 77 5.90 -10.78 -16.38
CA HIS A 77 5.85 -9.75 -17.43
C HIS A 77 6.70 -10.17 -18.63
N PRO A 78 6.15 -10.17 -19.85
CA PRO A 78 6.81 -10.78 -21.02
C PRO A 78 8.14 -10.13 -21.40
N GLU A 79 8.29 -8.83 -21.18
CA GLU A 79 9.51 -8.08 -21.53
C GLU A 79 10.51 -8.02 -20.38
N GLU A 80 10.02 -7.95 -19.14
CA GLU A 80 10.86 -7.74 -17.95
C GLU A 80 11.32 -9.06 -17.30
N GLY A 81 10.61 -10.16 -17.56
CA GLY A 81 10.96 -11.49 -17.07
C GLY A 81 10.79 -11.71 -15.57
N VAL A 82 10.08 -10.79 -14.88
CA VAL A 82 9.78 -10.87 -13.45
C VAL A 82 8.27 -10.77 -13.22
N PRO A 83 7.75 -11.20 -12.07
CA PRO A 83 6.33 -11.06 -11.76
C PRO A 83 5.87 -9.61 -11.79
N ALA A 84 4.65 -9.36 -12.25
CA ALA A 84 4.11 -8.01 -12.33
C ALA A 84 4.03 -7.33 -10.95
N VAL A 85 3.74 -8.08 -9.88
CA VAL A 85 3.77 -7.57 -8.49
C VAL A 85 5.14 -7.01 -8.12
N GLU A 86 6.23 -7.65 -8.55
CA GLU A 86 7.59 -7.14 -8.32
C GLU A 86 7.83 -5.83 -9.06
N LEU A 87 7.37 -5.71 -10.31
CA LEU A 87 7.49 -4.47 -11.07
C LEU A 87 6.73 -3.32 -10.42
N ILE A 88 5.49 -3.58 -9.97
CA ILE A 88 4.65 -2.57 -9.31
C ILE A 88 5.33 -2.05 -8.04
N LEU A 89 5.98 -2.92 -7.29
CA LEU A 89 6.61 -2.56 -6.02
C LEU A 89 8.06 -2.06 -6.15
N CYS A 90 8.76 -2.38 -7.24
CA CYS A 90 10.18 -2.05 -7.40
C CYS A 90 10.47 -0.96 -8.44
N ARG A 91 9.46 -0.51 -9.21
CA ARG A 91 9.68 0.49 -10.26
C ARG A 91 8.72 1.67 -10.11
N LEU A 92 9.28 2.87 -10.21
CA LEU A 92 8.47 4.08 -10.38
C LEU A 92 7.72 4.00 -11.73
N HIS A 93 6.50 4.49 -11.75
CA HIS A 93 5.65 4.51 -12.95
C HIS A 93 5.34 3.13 -13.56
N ALA A 94 5.44 2.05 -12.77
CA ALA A 94 4.92 0.74 -13.14
C ALA A 94 3.54 0.55 -12.50
N GLY A 95 2.56 0.15 -13.30
CA GLY A 95 1.21 -0.17 -12.77
C GLY A 95 0.12 0.04 -13.81
N GLY A 96 -1.02 -0.60 -13.57
CA GLY A 96 -2.20 -0.55 -14.45
C GLY A 96 -2.82 0.84 -14.61
N LYS A 97 -2.50 1.78 -13.71
CA LYS A 97 -2.99 3.17 -13.74
C LYS A 97 -2.49 3.97 -14.95
N PHE A 98 -1.40 3.54 -15.60
CA PHE A 98 -0.88 4.13 -16.85
C PHE A 98 -1.56 3.57 -18.10
N SER A 99 -2.42 2.55 -17.96
CA SER A 99 -3.21 1.98 -19.03
C SER A 99 -4.63 2.53 -18.96
N ASN A 100 -5.04 3.35 -19.94
CA ASN A 100 -6.40 3.91 -20.08
C ASN A 100 -7.50 2.82 -20.14
N LYS A 101 -7.15 1.55 -20.18
CA LYS A 101 -8.11 0.44 -20.29
C LYS A 101 -8.58 -0.11 -18.94
N ASN A 102 -7.83 0.11 -17.84
CA ASN A 102 -8.08 -0.57 -16.58
C ASN A 102 -8.63 0.31 -15.47
N TYR A 103 -8.43 1.64 -15.54
CA TYR A 103 -8.90 2.58 -14.51
C TYR A 103 -9.42 3.85 -15.18
N GLN A 104 -10.72 4.09 -15.09
CA GLN A 104 -11.35 5.34 -15.53
C GLN A 104 -11.25 6.44 -14.47
N PHE A 105 -11.07 6.05 -13.19
CA PHE A 105 -10.90 6.95 -12.05
C PHE A 105 -9.82 6.36 -11.14
N SER A 106 -8.88 7.18 -10.72
CA SER A 106 -7.83 6.82 -9.76
C SER A 106 -7.77 7.88 -8.67
N GLY A 107 -7.91 7.48 -7.41
CA GLY A 107 -7.75 8.35 -6.25
C GLY A 107 -6.29 8.70 -5.98
N GLY A 108 -5.36 7.85 -6.42
CA GLY A 108 -3.92 8.10 -6.35
C GLY A 108 -3.44 8.94 -7.53
N LEU A 109 -3.06 10.19 -7.28
CA LEU A 109 -2.74 11.20 -8.30
C LEU A 109 -1.52 10.86 -9.17
N HIS A 110 -0.64 9.95 -8.76
CA HIS A 110 0.68 9.83 -9.40
C HIS A 110 1.08 8.41 -9.84
N GLY A 111 0.37 7.34 -9.44
CA GLY A 111 0.68 5.95 -9.81
C GLY A 111 2.07 5.45 -9.36
N VAL A 112 2.67 6.14 -8.38
CA VAL A 112 4.01 5.83 -7.85
C VAL A 112 3.97 5.33 -6.41
N GLY A 113 2.79 5.36 -5.76
CA GLY A 113 2.63 5.16 -4.33
C GLY A 113 3.21 3.85 -3.81
N SER A 114 2.84 2.70 -4.39
CA SER A 114 3.30 1.39 -3.89
C SER A 114 4.82 1.23 -3.93
N SER A 115 5.48 1.69 -4.98
CA SER A 115 6.94 1.62 -5.08
C SER A 115 7.65 2.60 -4.14
N VAL A 116 7.04 3.76 -3.89
CA VAL A 116 7.53 4.72 -2.89
C VAL A 116 7.40 4.15 -1.49
N VAL A 117 6.25 3.54 -1.13
CA VAL A 117 6.07 2.84 0.15
C VAL A 117 7.14 1.78 0.34
N ASN A 118 7.36 0.94 -0.67
CA ASN A 118 8.40 -0.09 -0.63
C ASN A 118 9.81 0.50 -0.45
N ALA A 119 10.15 1.55 -1.20
CA ALA A 119 11.45 2.21 -1.11
C ALA A 119 11.74 2.80 0.28
N LEU A 120 10.70 3.31 0.96
CA LEU A 120 10.79 4.01 2.25
C LEU A 120 10.45 3.10 3.45
N SER A 121 10.35 1.79 3.22
CA SER A 121 10.14 0.77 4.24
C SER A 121 11.41 -0.01 4.53
N SER A 122 11.68 -0.29 5.79
CA SER A 122 12.73 -1.26 6.19
C SER A 122 12.35 -2.68 5.76
N ARG A 123 11.05 -3.02 5.84
CA ARG A 123 10.48 -4.27 5.33
C ARG A 123 9.10 -4.01 4.72
N LEU A 124 8.80 -4.70 3.64
CA LEU A 124 7.46 -4.80 3.08
C LEU A 124 7.19 -6.26 2.69
N ASP A 125 6.06 -6.78 3.14
CA ASP A 125 5.54 -8.09 2.80
C ASP A 125 4.27 -7.91 1.99
N VAL A 126 4.15 -8.62 0.87
CA VAL A 126 2.95 -8.65 0.05
C VAL A 126 2.44 -10.08 -0.09
N GLU A 127 1.16 -10.28 0.17
CA GLU A 127 0.45 -11.51 -0.15
C GLU A 127 -0.66 -11.20 -1.16
N VAL A 128 -0.82 -12.11 -2.12
CA VAL A 128 -1.83 -11.99 -3.17
C VAL A 128 -2.60 -13.30 -3.28
N ASP A 129 -3.88 -13.23 -3.00
CA ASP A 129 -4.81 -14.32 -3.27
C ASP A 129 -5.30 -14.21 -4.70
N ARG A 130 -4.92 -15.18 -5.53
CA ARG A 130 -5.28 -15.23 -6.94
C ARG A 130 -5.14 -16.64 -7.50
N ASP A 131 -6.04 -17.01 -8.41
CA ASP A 131 -6.02 -18.29 -9.12
C ASP A 131 -5.94 -19.52 -8.20
N GLY A 132 -6.64 -19.44 -7.06
CA GLY A 132 -6.70 -20.52 -6.06
C GLY A 132 -5.46 -20.68 -5.19
N LYS A 133 -4.57 -19.70 -5.20
CA LYS A 133 -3.30 -19.71 -4.47
C LYS A 133 -3.08 -18.41 -3.73
N THR A 134 -2.36 -18.49 -2.61
CA THR A 134 -1.77 -17.34 -1.95
C THR A 134 -0.31 -17.22 -2.35
N HIS A 135 0.01 -16.15 -3.04
CA HIS A 135 1.37 -15.78 -3.43
C HIS A 135 1.95 -14.82 -2.40
N HIS A 136 3.25 -14.93 -2.13
CA HIS A 136 3.95 -14.12 -1.14
C HIS A 136 5.30 -13.64 -1.68
N MET A 137 5.65 -12.41 -1.35
CA MET A 137 6.94 -11.81 -1.66
C MET A 137 7.34 -10.80 -0.61
N THR A 138 8.64 -10.70 -0.33
CA THR A 138 9.18 -9.76 0.65
C THR A 138 10.23 -8.83 0.07
N PHE A 139 10.35 -7.65 0.69
CA PHE A 139 11.27 -6.61 0.25
C PHE A 139 11.96 -5.95 1.45
N HIS A 140 13.22 -5.61 1.27
CA HIS A 140 13.98 -4.78 2.19
C HIS A 140 14.43 -3.51 1.45
N GLN A 141 13.97 -2.35 1.93
CA GLN A 141 14.34 -1.05 1.37
C GLN A 141 14.15 -0.98 -0.16
N GLY A 142 13.04 -1.53 -0.65
CA GLY A 142 12.71 -1.58 -2.08
C GLY A 142 13.39 -2.70 -2.88
N HIS A 143 14.16 -3.56 -2.23
CA HIS A 143 14.84 -4.66 -2.90
C HIS A 143 14.15 -6.00 -2.60
N PRO A 144 13.82 -6.79 -3.63
CA PRO A 144 13.22 -8.10 -3.43
C PRO A 144 14.21 -9.08 -2.81
N GLY A 145 13.73 -9.98 -1.97
CA GLY A 145 14.52 -11.01 -1.34
C GLY A 145 13.71 -11.85 -0.36
N VAL A 146 14.41 -12.53 0.54
CA VAL A 146 13.81 -13.44 1.51
C VAL A 146 14.27 -13.08 2.91
N TYR A 147 13.32 -12.91 3.82
CA TYR A 147 13.56 -12.84 5.25
C TYR A 147 13.56 -14.25 5.87
N THR A 148 14.37 -14.42 6.90
CA THR A 148 14.39 -15.64 7.73
C THR A 148 13.91 -15.26 9.12
N ASP A 149 12.59 -15.26 9.30
CA ASP A 149 11.97 -14.95 10.58
C ASP A 149 12.13 -16.12 11.55
N ALA A 150 12.42 -15.81 12.81
CA ALA A 150 12.47 -16.81 13.89
C ALA A 150 11.06 -17.38 14.17
N ASP A 151 10.05 -16.54 14.05
CA ASP A 151 8.64 -16.91 14.12
C ASP A 151 7.90 -16.34 12.87
N PRO A 152 7.49 -17.18 11.93
CA PRO A 152 6.76 -16.73 10.76
C PRO A 152 5.41 -16.04 11.05
N ALA A 153 4.82 -16.30 12.23
CA ALA A 153 3.60 -15.62 12.63
C ALA A 153 3.84 -14.18 13.12
N ASN A 154 5.08 -13.87 13.49
CA ASN A 154 5.50 -12.56 13.97
C ASN A 154 6.70 -12.05 13.15
N PRO A 155 6.48 -11.63 11.89
CA PRO A 155 7.53 -11.14 11.02
C PRO A 155 8.17 -9.88 11.59
N SER A 156 9.50 -9.74 11.44
CA SER A 156 10.26 -8.60 11.96
C SER A 156 11.15 -7.98 10.88
N PRO A 157 11.25 -6.63 10.82
CA PRO A 157 12.18 -5.95 9.93
C PRO A 157 13.66 -6.20 10.29
N ASP A 158 13.92 -6.65 11.53
CA ASP A 158 15.26 -6.97 12.01
C ASP A 158 15.70 -8.41 11.70
N SER A 159 14.83 -9.22 11.12
CA SER A 159 15.15 -10.58 10.72
C SER A 159 16.22 -10.61 9.62
N PRO A 160 17.07 -11.65 9.56
CA PRO A 160 18.06 -11.76 8.51
C PRO A 160 17.44 -11.75 7.12
N PHE A 161 17.94 -10.85 6.26
CA PHE A 161 17.47 -10.69 4.90
C PHE A 161 18.52 -11.09 3.87
N LYS A 162 18.08 -11.81 2.84
CA LYS A 162 18.89 -12.20 1.71
C LYS A 162 18.29 -11.65 0.42
N ARG A 163 18.99 -10.67 -0.17
CA ARG A 163 18.57 -10.05 -1.42
C ARG A 163 18.56 -11.06 -2.58
N THR A 164 17.56 -10.96 -3.44
CA THR A 164 17.50 -11.68 -4.71
C THR A 164 18.73 -11.39 -5.56
N ARG A 165 19.37 -12.42 -6.09
CA ARG A 165 20.53 -12.27 -6.99
C ARG A 165 20.07 -11.89 -8.39
N LYS A 166 20.85 -11.06 -9.08
CA LYS A 166 20.70 -10.89 -10.53
C LYS A 166 20.71 -12.26 -11.22
N ASN A 167 19.79 -12.49 -12.14
CA ASN A 167 19.63 -13.73 -12.91
C ASN A 167 19.03 -14.92 -12.14
N ARG A 168 18.37 -14.71 -11.02
CA ARG A 168 17.50 -15.72 -10.40
C ARG A 168 16.06 -15.56 -10.89
N PRO A 169 15.31 -16.66 -11.04
CA PRO A 169 13.86 -16.57 -11.09
C PRO A 169 13.35 -15.86 -9.82
N THR A 170 12.18 -15.28 -9.92
CA THR A 170 11.54 -14.50 -8.85
C THR A 170 11.62 -15.18 -7.47
N GLU A 171 11.61 -14.39 -6.41
CA GLU A 171 11.39 -14.84 -5.04
C GLU A 171 9.87 -14.91 -4.70
N LEU A 172 8.99 -14.78 -5.68
CA LEU A 172 7.55 -14.97 -5.50
C LEU A 172 7.27 -16.44 -5.15
N GLU A 173 6.73 -16.68 -3.97
CA GLU A 173 6.45 -18.00 -3.44
C GLU A 173 4.94 -18.25 -3.37
N ILE A 174 4.54 -19.53 -3.45
CA ILE A 174 3.18 -19.96 -3.16
C ILE A 174 3.19 -20.51 -1.74
N ILE A 175 2.54 -19.79 -0.83
CA ILE A 175 2.51 -20.14 0.61
C ILE A 175 1.22 -20.84 1.03
N GLY A 176 0.19 -20.82 0.18
CA GLY A 176 -1.11 -21.39 0.54
C GLY A 176 -1.99 -21.68 -0.66
N LYS A 177 -3.13 -22.30 -0.36
CA LYS A 177 -4.24 -22.52 -1.29
C LYS A 177 -5.49 -21.86 -0.74
N VAL A 178 -6.20 -21.16 -1.60
CA VAL A 178 -7.48 -20.52 -1.30
C VAL A 178 -8.55 -20.99 -2.29
N SER A 179 -9.80 -20.66 -2.05
CA SER A 179 -10.85 -20.88 -3.04
C SER A 179 -10.50 -20.16 -4.35
N PRO A 180 -10.73 -20.74 -5.53
CA PRO A 180 -10.53 -20.05 -6.82
C PRO A 180 -11.32 -18.75 -6.97
N LYS A 181 -12.35 -18.54 -6.13
CA LYS A 181 -13.14 -17.31 -6.09
C LYS A 181 -12.58 -16.27 -5.11
N THR A 182 -11.66 -16.66 -4.25
CA THR A 182 -11.02 -15.74 -3.30
C THR A 182 -9.92 -15.00 -4.00
N THR A 183 -10.02 -13.67 -3.99
CA THR A 183 -9.01 -12.76 -4.54
C THR A 183 -8.80 -11.63 -3.55
N GLY A 184 -7.64 -11.01 -3.60
CA GLY A 184 -7.31 -9.87 -2.77
C GLY A 184 -5.82 -9.61 -2.69
N THR A 185 -5.49 -8.49 -2.08
CA THR A 185 -4.11 -8.11 -1.79
C THR A 185 -3.98 -7.77 -0.32
N ARG A 186 -2.89 -8.22 0.29
CA ARG A 186 -2.47 -7.85 1.63
C ARG A 186 -1.07 -7.26 1.54
N ILE A 187 -0.89 -6.04 2.06
CA ILE A 187 0.41 -5.38 2.18
C ILE A 187 0.62 -5.05 3.65
N ARG A 188 1.70 -5.56 4.24
CA ARG A 188 2.19 -5.15 5.55
C ARG A 188 3.57 -4.53 5.40
N TYR A 189 3.80 -3.37 5.99
CA TYR A 189 5.09 -2.71 5.90
C TYR A 189 5.49 -2.03 7.20
N TRP A 190 6.80 -1.91 7.39
CA TRP A 190 7.46 -1.19 8.47
C TRP A 190 8.20 -0.03 7.83
N TYR A 191 7.82 1.21 8.17
CA TYR A 191 8.55 2.38 7.67
C TYR A 191 10.01 2.34 8.12
N ASP A 192 10.92 2.91 7.32
CA ASP A 192 12.35 2.83 7.57
C ASP A 192 12.80 3.90 8.60
N PRO A 193 13.25 3.51 9.81
CA PRO A 193 13.69 4.45 10.83
C PRO A 193 14.97 5.22 10.46
N GLU A 194 15.69 4.81 9.39
CA GLU A 194 16.81 5.57 8.85
C GLU A 194 16.34 6.80 8.04
N ILE A 195 15.10 6.78 7.55
CA ILE A 195 14.51 7.83 6.71
C ILE A 195 13.60 8.73 7.50
N PHE A 196 12.74 8.14 8.31
CA PHE A 196 11.80 8.88 9.13
C PHE A 196 12.46 9.40 10.41
N ASN A 197 11.95 10.52 10.93
CA ASN A 197 12.45 11.08 12.19
C ASN A 197 12.30 10.07 13.34
N LYS A 198 13.21 10.12 14.30
CA LYS A 198 13.22 9.18 15.46
C LYS A 198 11.94 9.19 16.31
N THR A 199 11.15 10.24 16.21
CA THR A 199 9.86 10.39 16.90
C THR A 199 8.68 10.22 15.97
N ALA A 200 8.92 9.74 14.75
CA ALA A 200 7.85 9.48 13.80
C ALA A 200 7.06 8.25 14.22
N GLU A 201 5.75 8.43 14.31
CA GLU A 201 4.78 7.38 14.64
C GLU A 201 3.54 7.56 13.77
N PHE A 202 2.80 6.48 13.54
CA PHE A 202 1.49 6.58 12.93
C PHE A 202 0.52 7.33 13.84
N SER A 203 -0.23 8.25 13.28
CA SER A 203 -1.40 8.84 13.93
C SER A 203 -2.64 8.06 13.51
N TYR A 204 -3.23 7.32 14.43
CA TYR A 204 -4.47 6.59 14.22
C TYR A 204 -5.63 7.51 13.83
N GLU A 205 -5.75 8.67 14.48
CA GLU A 205 -6.77 9.67 14.15
C GLU A 205 -6.69 10.12 12.68
N GLN A 206 -5.48 10.38 12.18
CA GLN A 206 -5.30 10.77 10.77
C GLN A 206 -5.62 9.64 9.80
N LEU A 207 -5.38 8.37 10.19
CA LEU A 207 -5.80 7.22 9.39
C LEU A 207 -7.33 7.15 9.31
N ILE A 208 -8.04 7.30 10.44
CA ILE A 208 -9.50 7.33 10.47
C ILE A 208 -10.05 8.47 9.62
N ASP A 209 -9.53 9.69 9.78
CA ASP A 209 -9.99 10.84 9.01
C ASP A 209 -9.81 10.63 7.50
N ARG A 210 -8.70 10.06 7.10
CA ARG A 210 -8.46 9.72 5.69
C ARG A 210 -9.46 8.68 5.19
N VAL A 211 -9.66 7.62 5.97
CA VAL A 211 -10.62 6.56 5.63
C VAL A 211 -12.03 7.12 5.50
N ARG A 212 -12.47 7.96 6.43
CA ARG A 212 -13.77 8.62 6.36
C ARG A 212 -13.92 9.44 5.07
N GLN A 213 -12.94 10.29 4.76
CA GLN A 213 -12.95 11.07 3.52
C GLN A 213 -13.06 10.19 2.28
N THR A 214 -12.33 9.09 2.27
CA THR A 214 -12.25 8.19 1.12
C THR A 214 -13.51 7.32 0.98
N SER A 215 -14.12 6.91 2.10
CA SER A 215 -15.35 6.09 2.09
C SER A 215 -16.53 6.78 1.40
N PHE A 216 -16.62 8.12 1.48
CA PHE A 216 -17.65 8.89 0.78
C PHE A 216 -17.54 8.81 -0.73
N LEU A 217 -16.37 8.45 -1.27
CA LEU A 217 -16.16 8.34 -2.72
C LEU A 217 -16.67 7.02 -3.29
N VAL A 218 -16.87 6.00 -2.44
CA VAL A 218 -17.23 4.65 -2.87
C VAL A 218 -18.41 4.12 -2.06
N PRO A 219 -19.65 4.42 -2.46
CA PRO A 219 -20.83 3.91 -1.80
C PRO A 219 -20.82 2.38 -1.69
N GLY A 220 -21.10 1.85 -0.48
CA GLY A 220 -21.13 0.42 -0.20
C GLY A 220 -19.77 -0.24 0.08
N LEU A 221 -18.67 0.54 0.05
CA LEU A 221 -17.38 0.05 0.53
C LEU A 221 -17.35 0.06 2.05
N LYS A 222 -16.99 -1.08 2.64
CA LYS A 222 -16.75 -1.22 4.06
C LYS A 222 -15.24 -1.14 4.34
N ILE A 223 -14.84 -0.17 5.17
CA ILE A 223 -13.46 -0.06 5.64
C ILE A 223 -13.43 -0.25 7.15
N THR A 224 -12.64 -1.20 7.63
CA THR A 224 -12.40 -1.44 9.05
C THR A 224 -11.01 -0.95 9.41
N ILE A 225 -10.87 -0.22 10.51
CA ILE A 225 -9.57 0.17 11.05
C ILE A 225 -9.44 -0.46 12.42
N ILE A 226 -8.29 -1.09 12.67
CA ILE A 226 -7.96 -1.73 13.94
C ILE A 226 -6.64 -1.12 14.44
N ASP A 227 -6.63 -0.69 15.71
CA ASP A 227 -5.41 -0.27 16.41
C ASP A 227 -5.08 -1.27 17.51
N GLU A 228 -4.03 -2.05 17.32
CA GLU A 228 -3.58 -3.03 18.32
C GLU A 228 -2.87 -2.39 19.53
N ASN A 229 -2.58 -1.09 19.48
CA ASN A 229 -1.92 -0.37 20.59
C ASN A 229 -2.88 0.03 21.71
N VAL A 230 -4.19 -0.13 21.51
CA VAL A 230 -5.24 0.21 22.47
C VAL A 230 -6.06 -1.03 22.88
N PRO A 231 -6.76 -1.03 24.03
CA PRO A 231 -7.60 -2.15 24.44
C PRO A 231 -8.67 -2.50 23.39
N GLU A 232 -8.97 -3.78 23.20
CA GLU A 232 -9.91 -4.32 22.20
C GLU A 232 -11.27 -3.59 22.13
N THR A 233 -11.77 -3.07 23.26
CA THR A 233 -13.05 -2.35 23.34
C THR A 233 -13.06 -0.99 22.65
N ALA A 234 -11.88 -0.41 22.35
CA ALA A 234 -11.72 0.89 21.71
C ALA A 234 -10.94 0.80 20.39
N ALA A 235 -10.56 -0.41 20.00
CA ALA A 235 -9.54 -0.65 18.97
C ALA A 235 -10.09 -0.71 17.54
N THR A 236 -11.42 -0.75 17.35
CA THR A 236 -12.00 -1.02 16.03
C THR A 236 -13.01 0.04 15.64
N ASP A 237 -12.73 0.73 14.54
CA ASP A 237 -13.67 1.61 13.87
C ASP A 237 -14.08 1.03 12.52
N THR A 238 -15.37 1.09 12.23
CA THR A 238 -15.91 0.69 10.92
C THR A 238 -16.55 1.90 10.26
N VAL A 239 -16.17 2.18 9.04
CA VAL A 239 -16.71 3.27 8.24
C VAL A 239 -17.40 2.66 7.01
N GLU A 240 -18.70 2.90 6.89
CA GLU A 240 -19.48 2.54 5.72
C GLU A 240 -20.06 3.82 5.10
N ALA A 241 -19.91 3.96 3.79
CA ALA A 241 -20.62 5.00 3.05
C ALA A 241 -22.08 4.58 2.92
N THR A 242 -22.98 5.30 3.59
CA THR A 242 -24.42 5.12 3.42
C THR A 242 -24.92 5.94 2.26
N ASP A 243 -25.80 5.37 1.42
CA ASP A 243 -26.46 6.05 0.28
C ASP A 243 -27.43 7.18 0.70
N ASP A 244 -27.50 7.54 1.98
CA ASP A 244 -28.48 8.49 2.52
C ASP A 244 -27.98 9.95 2.41
N ALA A 245 -27.80 10.39 1.18
CA ALA A 245 -27.65 11.81 0.85
C ALA A 245 -28.92 12.34 0.18
N THR A 246 -30.08 12.16 0.82
CA THR A 246 -31.24 13.04 0.57
C THR A 246 -30.96 14.36 1.26
N VAL A 247 -30.26 15.23 0.57
CA VAL A 247 -30.22 16.66 0.88
C VAL A 247 -31.59 17.19 0.54
N GLU A 248 -32.47 17.33 1.53
CA GLU A 248 -33.68 18.16 1.37
C GLU A 248 -33.23 19.59 1.04
N PRO A 249 -33.73 20.18 -0.05
CA PRO A 249 -33.41 21.57 -0.36
C PRO A 249 -34.04 22.44 0.75
N ALA A 250 -33.19 23.30 1.33
CA ALA A 250 -33.65 24.33 2.26
C ALA A 250 -34.80 25.14 1.63
N GLN A 251 -35.96 25.07 2.26
CA GLN A 251 -37.11 25.92 1.86
C GLN A 251 -36.74 27.37 2.21
N ASP A 252 -36.60 28.15 1.16
CA ASP A 252 -36.48 29.61 1.18
C ASP A 252 -37.78 30.20 1.77
N GLN A 253 -37.76 30.57 3.04
CA GLN A 253 -38.84 31.37 3.64
C GLN A 253 -38.61 32.82 3.26
N ALA A 254 -39.35 33.29 2.26
CA ALA A 254 -39.45 34.68 1.94
C ALA A 254 -40.10 35.45 3.13
N PRO A 255 -39.64 36.65 3.47
CA PRO A 255 -40.28 37.45 4.50
C PRO A 255 -41.62 38.04 3.99
N ALA A 256 -42.66 37.81 4.77
CA ALA A 256 -43.95 38.47 4.54
C ALA A 256 -43.85 39.96 4.81
N LEU A 257 -44.41 40.74 3.90
CA LEU A 257 -44.69 42.18 4.02
C LEU A 257 -45.78 42.43 5.06
#